data_fd6fb126118f8aa780fe67c19a6affa9
#
_entry.id   fd6fb126118f8aa780fe67c19a6affa9
#
_cell.length_a   1.000
_cell.length_b   1.000
_cell.length_c   1.000
_cell.angle_alpha   90.00
_cell.angle_beta   90.00
_cell.angle_gamma   90.00
#
_symmetry.space_group_name_H-M   'P 1'
#
loop_
_entity.id
_entity.type
_entity.pdbx_description
1 polymer ?
#
loop_
_entity_poly.entity_id
_entity_poly.type
_entity_poly.pdbx_seq_one_letter_code
_entity_poly.pdbx_strand_id
1 'polypeptide(L)'
;MKMKKVVILFGLAMAWTQIGFAADPSLVGDAAAGKAQTAVCGACHGADGNSMVPTFPKLAGQGEKYLLKQLKDIRDGSRPIPTMAGQLDGKSNQDLADIAAYFASQTSTGGQTKPELMALGEKVYRSGIPDRHVAACTACHAPSGKGNAPAGFPALSGQHAEYIAAQLIAYRKGYEDDTGRTNDGDTKIMRTTAFGLSDMEIEAVSSYASGLY
;
A
#
# COMPACT_ATOMS: atom_id res chain seq x y z
N MET A 1 -2.75 -53.12 60.92
CA MET A 1 -3.32 -53.09 59.57
C MET A 1 -3.18 -51.65 59.02
N LYS A 2 -2.15 -51.36 58.17
CA LYS A 2 -1.84 -49.98 57.71
C LYS A 2 -2.48 -49.82 56.31
N MET A 3 -3.49 -48.97 56.22
CA MET A 3 -4.13 -48.60 54.93
C MET A 3 -3.23 -47.60 54.19
N LYS A 4 -2.76 -47.97 52.97
CA LYS A 4 -2.05 -47.08 52.07
C LYS A 4 -3.10 -46.28 51.27
N LYS A 5 -3.08 -44.94 51.41
CA LYS A 5 -3.87 -44.03 50.60
C LYS A 5 -3.19 -43.90 49.23
N VAL A 6 -3.86 -44.31 48.16
CA VAL A 6 -3.46 -44.07 46.77
C VAL A 6 -4.05 -42.72 46.37
N VAL A 7 -3.19 -41.75 46.08
CA VAL A 7 -3.56 -40.43 45.51
C VAL A 7 -3.44 -40.57 44.00
N ILE A 8 -4.58 -40.53 43.28
CA ILE A 8 -4.63 -40.48 41.81
C ILE A 8 -4.62 -39.01 41.44
N LEU A 9 -3.51 -38.55 40.87
CA LEU A 9 -3.40 -37.22 40.22
C LEU A 9 -4.00 -37.31 38.81
N PHE A 10 -5.14 -36.69 38.62
CA PHE A 10 -5.70 -36.42 37.28
C PHE A 10 -4.96 -35.23 36.69
N GLY A 11 -4.03 -35.46 35.77
CA GLY A 11 -3.39 -34.43 34.98
C GLY A 11 -4.37 -33.95 33.89
N LEU A 12 -4.90 -32.74 34.04
CA LEU A 12 -5.69 -32.06 33.00
C LEU A 12 -4.73 -31.53 31.94
N ALA A 13 -4.56 -32.21 30.83
CA ALA A 13 -3.82 -31.71 29.68
C ALA A 13 -4.70 -30.69 28.96
N MET A 14 -4.42 -29.38 29.18
CA MET A 14 -4.97 -28.30 28.37
C MET A 14 -4.28 -28.31 27.01
N ALA A 15 -4.97 -28.84 25.99
CA ALA A 15 -4.55 -28.65 24.59
C ALA A 15 -4.80 -27.19 24.18
N TRP A 16 -3.75 -26.40 24.11
CA TRP A 16 -3.80 -25.08 23.51
C TRP A 16 -3.85 -25.26 21.98
N THR A 17 -5.04 -25.11 21.42
CA THR A 17 -5.18 -24.95 19.97
C THR A 17 -4.63 -23.57 19.60
N GLN A 18 -3.41 -23.54 19.09
CA GLN A 18 -2.84 -22.39 18.43
C GLN A 18 -3.59 -22.19 17.12
N ILE A 19 -4.54 -21.23 17.08
CA ILE A 19 -5.09 -20.73 15.83
C ILE A 19 -3.99 -19.83 15.24
N GLY A 20 -3.04 -20.46 14.56
CA GLY A 20 -2.08 -19.75 13.75
C GLY A 20 -2.81 -19.17 12.55
N PHE A 21 -2.90 -17.85 12.45
CA PHE A 21 -3.13 -17.19 11.18
C PHE A 21 -1.87 -17.41 10.33
N ALA A 22 -1.77 -18.57 9.71
CA ALA A 22 -0.79 -18.80 8.68
C ALA A 22 -1.14 -17.86 7.51
N ALA A 23 -0.31 -16.87 7.24
CA ALA A 23 -0.28 -16.26 5.92
C ALA A 23 -0.15 -17.44 4.93
N ASP A 24 -1.06 -17.54 3.97
CA ASP A 24 -1.06 -18.60 2.98
C ASP A 24 0.25 -18.49 2.17
N PRO A 25 1.26 -19.39 2.37
CA PRO A 25 2.55 -19.25 1.73
C PRO A 25 2.51 -19.63 0.24
N SER A 26 1.34 -19.97 -0.30
CA SER A 26 1.15 -20.51 -1.65
C SER A 26 0.54 -19.51 -2.64
N LEU A 27 0.21 -18.26 -2.21
CA LEU A 27 -0.46 -17.32 -3.09
C LEU A 27 0.55 -16.66 -4.03
N VAL A 28 0.79 -17.27 -5.17
CA VAL A 28 1.60 -16.73 -6.27
C VAL A 28 0.66 -16.24 -7.35
N GLY A 29 0.81 -14.97 -7.77
CA GLY A 29 0.00 -14.40 -8.84
C GLY A 29 0.46 -14.86 -10.23
N ASP A 30 -0.50 -15.15 -11.10
CA ASP A 30 -0.28 -15.43 -12.54
C ASP A 30 -0.68 -14.20 -13.36
N ALA A 31 0.30 -13.54 -13.97
CA ALA A 31 0.07 -12.34 -14.77
C ALA A 31 -0.80 -12.59 -16.01
N ALA A 32 -0.76 -13.80 -16.61
CA ALA A 32 -1.59 -14.14 -17.76
C ALA A 32 -3.06 -14.32 -17.34
N ALA A 33 -3.31 -15.01 -16.23
CA ALA A 33 -4.63 -15.13 -15.63
C ALA A 33 -5.17 -13.76 -15.19
N GLY A 34 -4.31 -12.91 -14.61
CA GLY A 34 -4.64 -11.55 -14.21
C GLY A 34 -5.08 -10.69 -15.39
N LYS A 35 -4.33 -10.73 -16.51
CA LYS A 35 -4.69 -9.99 -17.73
C LYS A 35 -6.13 -10.28 -18.18
N ALA A 36 -6.56 -11.51 -18.14
CA ALA A 36 -7.91 -11.90 -18.54
C ALA A 36 -9.01 -11.27 -17.66
N GLN A 37 -8.67 -10.79 -16.47
CA GLN A 37 -9.60 -10.22 -15.50
C GLN A 37 -9.56 -8.69 -15.40
N THR A 38 -8.67 -7.99 -16.13
CA THR A 38 -8.43 -6.55 -15.97
C THR A 38 -9.19 -5.66 -16.97
N ALA A 39 -10.06 -6.21 -17.80
CA ALA A 39 -10.79 -5.42 -18.80
C ALA A 39 -11.57 -4.24 -18.19
N VAL A 40 -12.27 -4.48 -17.07
CA VAL A 40 -13.01 -3.44 -16.36
C VAL A 40 -12.07 -2.41 -15.69
N CYS A 41 -10.92 -2.85 -15.20
CA CYS A 41 -9.91 -1.98 -14.56
C CYS A 41 -9.34 -0.97 -15.57
N GLY A 42 -9.15 -1.43 -16.81
CA GLY A 42 -8.58 -0.63 -17.89
C GLY A 42 -9.39 0.62 -18.25
N ALA A 43 -10.68 0.65 -17.96
CA ALA A 43 -11.53 1.81 -18.21
C ALA A 43 -11.08 3.07 -17.45
N CYS A 44 -10.53 2.91 -16.23
CA CYS A 44 -10.05 4.01 -15.41
C CYS A 44 -8.52 4.03 -15.31
N HIS A 45 -7.90 2.86 -15.19
CA HIS A 45 -6.46 2.75 -14.95
C HIS A 45 -5.61 2.60 -16.20
N GLY A 46 -6.23 2.55 -17.40
CA GLY A 46 -5.55 2.20 -18.66
C GLY A 46 -5.39 0.69 -18.81
N ALA A 47 -5.41 0.19 -20.05
CA ALA A 47 -5.36 -1.23 -20.33
C ALA A 47 -4.08 -1.91 -19.81
N ASP A 48 -2.98 -1.15 -19.77
CA ASP A 48 -1.67 -1.55 -19.25
C ASP A 48 -1.39 -1.01 -17.82
N GLY A 49 -2.38 -0.36 -17.21
CA GLY A 49 -2.21 0.26 -15.90
C GLY A 49 -1.57 1.65 -15.91
N ASN A 50 -1.33 2.25 -17.09
CA ASN A 50 -0.84 3.63 -17.21
C ASN A 50 -2.01 4.60 -17.40
N SER A 51 -2.74 4.88 -16.32
CA SER A 51 -3.83 5.86 -16.36
C SER A 51 -3.39 7.19 -16.94
N MET A 52 -4.23 7.77 -17.77
CA MET A 52 -4.05 9.13 -18.31
C MET A 52 -4.73 10.20 -17.44
N VAL A 53 -5.55 9.77 -16.48
CA VAL A 53 -6.35 10.66 -15.63
C VAL A 53 -5.71 10.76 -14.26
N PRO A 54 -5.28 11.96 -13.80
CA PRO A 54 -4.50 12.11 -12.56
C PRO A 54 -5.19 11.64 -11.28
N THR A 55 -6.51 11.58 -11.25
CA THR A 55 -7.27 11.07 -10.10
C THR A 55 -7.28 9.56 -9.99
N PHE A 56 -7.03 8.84 -11.09
CA PHE A 56 -6.91 7.39 -11.10
C PHE A 56 -5.43 7.00 -11.07
N PRO A 57 -4.97 6.21 -10.08
CA PRO A 57 -3.56 5.86 -9.98
C PRO A 57 -3.09 5.02 -11.15
N LYS A 58 -1.84 5.23 -11.54
CA LYS A 58 -1.12 4.27 -12.36
C LYS A 58 -0.86 3.01 -11.54
N LEU A 59 -1.10 1.86 -12.14
CA LEU A 59 -0.89 0.53 -11.54
C LEU A 59 0.32 -0.18 -12.16
N ALA A 60 0.72 0.22 -13.37
CA ALA A 60 1.84 -0.35 -14.11
C ALA A 60 3.15 -0.28 -13.33
N GLY A 61 3.85 -1.42 -13.22
CA GLY A 61 5.15 -1.51 -12.56
C GLY A 61 5.13 -1.33 -11.04
N GLN A 62 3.95 -1.26 -10.44
CA GLN A 62 3.81 -1.17 -8.99
C GLN A 62 4.10 -2.52 -8.34
N GLY A 63 4.69 -2.51 -7.13
CA GLY A 63 5.03 -3.74 -6.41
C GLY A 63 3.83 -4.65 -6.19
N GLU A 64 3.94 -5.93 -6.59
CA GLU A 64 2.87 -6.93 -6.53
C GLU A 64 2.30 -7.06 -5.11
N LYS A 65 3.18 -7.18 -4.11
CA LYS A 65 2.78 -7.26 -2.69
C LYS A 65 1.96 -6.05 -2.23
N TYR A 66 2.35 -4.85 -2.68
CA TYR A 66 1.59 -3.63 -2.38
C TYR A 66 0.24 -3.63 -3.09
N LEU A 67 0.20 -3.96 -4.38
CA LEU A 67 -1.05 -4.04 -5.15
C LEU A 67 -2.02 -5.03 -4.52
N LEU A 68 -1.55 -6.26 -4.24
CA LEU A 68 -2.38 -7.30 -3.61
C LEU A 68 -2.97 -6.82 -2.28
N LYS A 69 -2.14 -6.19 -1.44
CA LYS A 69 -2.62 -5.61 -0.19
C LYS A 69 -3.72 -4.56 -0.43
N GLN A 70 -3.50 -3.64 -1.38
CA GLN A 70 -4.48 -2.59 -1.64
C GLN A 70 -5.79 -3.16 -2.21
N LEU A 71 -5.73 -4.14 -3.10
CA LEU A 71 -6.91 -4.80 -3.66
C LEU A 71 -7.72 -5.51 -2.56
N LYS A 72 -7.06 -6.22 -1.65
CA LYS A 72 -7.70 -6.84 -0.49
C LYS A 72 -8.35 -5.78 0.41
N ASP A 73 -7.60 -4.75 0.79
CA ASP A 73 -8.09 -3.69 1.67
C ASP A 73 -9.31 -2.95 1.08
N ILE A 74 -9.36 -2.77 -0.24
CA ILE A 74 -10.50 -2.16 -0.94
C ILE A 74 -11.69 -3.11 -0.94
N ARG A 75 -11.50 -4.38 -1.30
CA ARG A 75 -12.55 -5.39 -1.29
C ARG A 75 -13.16 -5.56 0.08
N ASP A 76 -12.33 -5.64 1.10
CA ASP A 76 -12.72 -5.94 2.48
C ASP A 76 -13.16 -4.67 3.26
N GLY A 77 -13.11 -3.48 2.61
CA GLY A 77 -13.58 -2.21 3.17
C GLY A 77 -12.61 -1.50 4.12
N SER A 78 -11.44 -2.07 4.43
CA SER A 78 -10.42 -1.42 5.28
C SER A 78 -9.69 -0.25 4.59
N ARG A 79 -9.89 -0.13 3.27
CA ARG A 79 -9.55 1.05 2.46
C ARG A 79 -10.76 1.47 1.62
N PRO A 80 -11.68 2.26 2.17
CA PRO A 80 -12.86 2.69 1.43
C PRO A 80 -12.48 3.66 0.30
N ILE A 81 -12.83 3.30 -0.94
CA ILE A 81 -12.67 4.14 -2.13
C ILE A 81 -14.01 4.11 -2.88
N PRO A 82 -14.85 5.16 -2.77
CA PRO A 82 -16.18 5.15 -3.37
C PRO A 82 -16.23 4.82 -4.86
N THR A 83 -15.23 5.28 -5.63
CA THR A 83 -15.12 5.02 -7.08
C THR A 83 -14.75 3.57 -7.40
N MET A 84 -14.25 2.80 -6.41
CA MET A 84 -13.92 1.39 -6.55
C MET A 84 -14.99 0.47 -5.93
N ALA A 85 -16.05 1.03 -5.35
CA ALA A 85 -17.10 0.25 -4.72
C ALA A 85 -17.69 -0.77 -5.70
N GLY A 86 -17.77 -2.04 -5.28
CA GLY A 86 -18.30 -3.14 -6.08
C GLY A 86 -17.36 -3.69 -7.15
N GLN A 87 -16.23 -3.01 -7.50
CA GLN A 87 -15.35 -3.46 -8.59
C GLN A 87 -14.60 -4.76 -8.27
N LEU A 88 -14.44 -5.07 -7.01
CA LEU A 88 -13.71 -6.25 -6.53
C LEU A 88 -14.61 -7.30 -5.88
N ASP A 89 -15.92 -7.10 -5.91
CA ASP A 89 -16.88 -8.04 -5.35
C ASP A 89 -16.77 -9.42 -6.00
N GLY A 90 -16.83 -10.47 -5.19
CA GLY A 90 -16.70 -11.86 -5.65
C GLY A 90 -15.30 -12.28 -6.11
N LYS A 91 -14.29 -11.39 -6.10
CA LYS A 91 -12.91 -11.76 -6.43
C LYS A 91 -12.29 -12.57 -5.28
N SER A 92 -11.76 -13.74 -5.60
CA SER A 92 -10.99 -14.54 -4.65
C SER A 92 -9.63 -13.91 -4.35
N ASN A 93 -8.94 -14.40 -3.33
CA ASN A 93 -7.56 -13.94 -3.06
C ASN A 93 -6.62 -14.27 -4.21
N GLN A 94 -6.84 -15.38 -4.93
CA GLN A 94 -6.05 -15.74 -6.09
C GLN A 94 -6.31 -14.77 -7.26
N ASP A 95 -7.58 -14.44 -7.54
CA ASP A 95 -7.90 -13.45 -8.58
C ASP A 95 -7.20 -12.11 -8.32
N LEU A 96 -7.20 -11.65 -7.05
CA LEU A 96 -6.52 -10.41 -6.68
C LEU A 96 -5.00 -10.52 -6.80
N ALA A 97 -4.41 -11.68 -6.52
CA ALA A 97 -2.99 -11.93 -6.71
C ALA A 97 -2.62 -11.91 -8.20
N ASP A 98 -3.43 -12.55 -9.05
CA ASP A 98 -3.23 -12.59 -10.49
C ASP A 98 -3.32 -11.18 -11.11
N ILE A 99 -4.33 -10.40 -10.72
CA ILE A 99 -4.49 -8.99 -11.13
C ILE A 99 -3.27 -8.15 -10.67
N ALA A 100 -2.80 -8.35 -9.45
CA ALA A 100 -1.62 -7.65 -8.94
C ALA A 100 -0.36 -8.02 -9.73
N ALA A 101 -0.15 -9.29 -10.03
CA ALA A 101 0.96 -9.79 -10.84
C ALA A 101 0.92 -9.21 -12.27
N TYR A 102 -0.27 -9.12 -12.88
CA TYR A 102 -0.40 -8.51 -14.22
C TYR A 102 0.05 -7.05 -14.22
N PHE A 103 -0.49 -6.21 -13.34
CA PHE A 103 -0.09 -4.79 -13.32
C PHE A 103 1.36 -4.58 -12.87
N ALA A 104 1.87 -5.42 -11.97
CA ALA A 104 3.27 -5.38 -11.56
C ALA A 104 4.23 -5.69 -12.72
N SER A 105 3.83 -6.55 -13.66
CA SER A 105 4.60 -6.91 -14.86
C SER A 105 4.62 -5.84 -15.94
N GLN A 106 3.76 -4.81 -15.84
CA GLN A 106 3.67 -3.76 -16.86
C GLN A 106 4.78 -2.71 -16.65
N THR A 107 5.17 -2.03 -17.74
CA THR A 107 6.13 -0.93 -17.67
C THR A 107 5.42 0.37 -17.31
N SER A 108 5.84 1.00 -16.21
CA SER A 108 5.33 2.31 -15.81
C SER A 108 5.84 3.40 -16.75
N THR A 109 4.96 4.30 -17.17
CA THR A 109 5.34 5.54 -17.84
C THR A 109 5.86 6.53 -16.79
N GLY A 110 6.88 7.33 -17.16
CA GLY A 110 7.46 8.34 -16.28
C GLY A 110 6.47 9.45 -15.90
N GLY A 111 6.87 10.24 -14.92
CA GLY A 111 6.24 11.50 -14.53
C GLY A 111 7.19 12.67 -14.73
N GLN A 112 6.76 13.86 -14.33
CA GLN A 112 7.56 15.08 -14.38
C GLN A 112 7.44 15.84 -13.07
N THR A 113 8.54 16.49 -12.67
CA THR A 113 8.57 17.40 -11.54
C THR A 113 8.33 18.82 -12.04
N LYS A 114 7.45 19.57 -11.38
CA LYS A 114 7.29 21.01 -11.63
C LYS A 114 8.56 21.75 -11.16
N PRO A 115 9.23 22.54 -12.01
CA PRO A 115 10.51 23.17 -11.66
C PRO A 115 10.47 24.02 -10.39
N GLU A 116 9.37 24.77 -10.19
CA GLU A 116 9.17 25.65 -9.03
C GLU A 116 9.01 24.89 -7.70
N LEU A 117 8.65 23.60 -7.75
CA LEU A 117 8.47 22.74 -6.57
C LEU A 117 9.69 21.84 -6.30
N MET A 118 10.65 21.79 -7.23
CA MET A 118 11.75 20.83 -7.18
C MET A 118 12.57 20.94 -5.89
N ALA A 119 13.05 22.13 -5.55
CA ALA A 119 13.96 22.29 -4.40
C ALA A 119 13.30 21.91 -3.06
N LEU A 120 12.05 22.31 -2.86
CA LEU A 120 11.31 21.95 -1.64
C LEU A 120 10.96 20.46 -1.64
N GLY A 121 10.49 19.92 -2.76
CA GLY A 121 10.14 18.52 -2.91
C GLY A 121 11.33 17.60 -2.68
N GLU A 122 12.48 17.92 -3.25
CA GLU A 122 13.73 17.19 -3.04
C GLU A 122 14.15 17.18 -1.56
N LYS A 123 14.13 18.36 -0.92
CA LYS A 123 14.46 18.48 0.51
C LYS A 123 13.58 17.57 1.37
N VAL A 124 12.26 17.66 1.18
CA VAL A 124 11.32 16.84 1.95
C VAL A 124 11.52 15.34 1.65
N TYR A 125 11.66 14.97 0.37
CA TYR A 125 11.81 13.58 -0.03
C TYR A 125 13.08 12.94 0.53
N ARG A 126 14.24 13.64 0.43
CA ARG A 126 15.55 13.08 0.76
C ARG A 126 15.92 13.25 2.24
N SER A 127 15.48 14.33 2.88
CA SER A 127 15.91 14.68 4.24
C SER A 127 14.77 14.59 5.27
N GLY A 128 13.51 14.60 4.84
CA GLY A 128 12.38 14.75 5.75
C GLY A 128 12.36 16.12 6.44
N ILE A 129 11.66 16.21 7.57
CA ILE A 129 11.59 17.38 8.42
C ILE A 129 11.66 16.93 9.89
N PRO A 130 12.87 16.73 10.43
CA PRO A 130 13.06 16.12 11.75
C PRO A 130 12.30 16.82 12.88
N ASP A 131 12.28 18.16 12.87
CA ASP A 131 11.62 18.98 13.90
C ASP A 131 10.09 18.75 13.97
N ARG A 132 9.51 18.19 12.92
CA ARG A 132 8.09 17.82 12.83
C ARG A 132 7.85 16.32 12.70
N HIS A 133 8.86 15.51 12.99
CA HIS A 133 8.81 14.04 12.90
C HIS A 133 8.45 13.49 11.50
N VAL A 134 8.76 14.26 10.44
CA VAL A 134 8.58 13.80 9.08
C VAL A 134 9.82 13.02 8.65
N ALA A 135 9.67 11.71 8.52
CA ALA A 135 10.75 10.86 8.03
C ALA A 135 11.07 11.15 6.55
N ALA A 136 12.34 10.97 6.17
CA ALA A 136 12.74 11.05 4.77
C ALA A 136 12.04 9.94 3.95
N CYS A 137 11.33 10.31 2.89
CA CYS A 137 10.57 9.37 2.05
C CYS A 137 11.49 8.32 1.40
N THR A 138 12.72 8.74 1.08
CA THR A 138 13.75 7.89 0.48
C THR A 138 14.09 6.66 1.33
N ALA A 139 13.88 6.69 2.65
CA ALA A 139 14.19 5.58 3.54
C ALA A 139 13.35 4.31 3.24
N CYS A 140 12.10 4.49 2.83
CA CYS A 140 11.18 3.40 2.51
C CYS A 140 10.90 3.29 1.00
N HIS A 141 10.78 4.44 0.31
CA HIS A 141 10.41 4.49 -1.11
C HIS A 141 11.62 4.50 -2.06
N ALA A 142 12.83 4.30 -1.56
CA ALA A 142 14.11 4.34 -2.26
C ALA A 142 14.49 5.73 -2.83
N PRO A 143 15.78 6.01 -3.07
CA PRO A 143 16.23 7.29 -3.63
C PRO A 143 15.68 7.60 -5.02
N SER A 144 15.39 6.56 -5.82
CA SER A 144 14.79 6.65 -7.16
C SER A 144 13.26 6.64 -7.16
N GLY A 145 12.61 6.55 -6.00
CA GLY A 145 11.16 6.43 -5.92
C GLY A 145 10.58 5.10 -6.37
N LYS A 146 11.41 4.09 -6.64
CA LYS A 146 10.95 2.77 -7.12
C LYS A 146 10.37 1.88 -6.02
N GLY A 147 10.38 2.35 -4.78
CA GLY A 147 9.87 1.61 -3.64
C GLY A 147 10.76 0.44 -3.22
N ASN A 148 10.18 -0.44 -2.41
CA ASN A 148 10.80 -1.71 -2.01
C ASN A 148 9.71 -2.79 -2.09
N ALA A 149 9.60 -3.44 -3.25
CA ALA A 149 8.53 -4.41 -3.52
C ALA A 149 8.52 -5.59 -2.53
N PRO A 150 9.66 -6.22 -2.14
CA PRO A 150 9.68 -7.27 -1.12
C PRO A 150 9.15 -6.82 0.24
N ALA A 151 9.42 -5.57 0.63
CA ALA A 151 8.92 -5.00 1.88
C ALA A 151 7.48 -4.48 1.78
N GLY A 152 6.91 -4.37 0.57
CA GLY A 152 5.56 -3.83 0.33
C GLY A 152 5.50 -2.30 0.34
N PHE A 153 6.64 -1.61 0.22
CA PHE A 153 6.66 -0.16 0.04
C PHE A 153 6.46 0.19 -1.44
N PRO A 154 5.45 1.02 -1.77
CA PRO A 154 5.09 1.30 -3.15
C PRO A 154 6.13 2.14 -3.89
N ALA A 155 6.17 1.96 -5.20
CA ALA A 155 6.79 2.91 -6.11
C ALA A 155 5.99 4.22 -6.15
N LEU A 156 6.70 5.34 -6.13
CA LEU A 156 6.17 6.69 -6.27
C LEU A 156 6.60 7.32 -7.59
N SER A 157 7.77 6.92 -8.11
CA SER A 157 8.26 7.37 -9.41
C SER A 157 7.27 7.04 -10.52
N GLY A 158 7.02 8.01 -11.38
CA GLY A 158 6.06 7.88 -12.47
C GLY A 158 4.59 7.95 -12.08
N GLN A 159 4.23 7.88 -10.79
CA GLN A 159 2.85 8.04 -10.33
C GLN A 159 2.39 9.49 -10.49
N HIS A 160 1.10 9.72 -10.71
CA HIS A 160 0.53 11.07 -10.78
C HIS A 160 0.78 11.85 -9.47
N ALA A 161 1.32 13.06 -9.59
CA ALA A 161 1.59 13.92 -8.43
C ALA A 161 0.31 14.22 -7.64
N GLU A 162 -0.80 14.46 -8.33
CA GLU A 162 -2.11 14.72 -7.74
C GLU A 162 -2.61 13.51 -6.93
N TYR A 163 -2.37 12.29 -7.43
CA TYR A 163 -2.73 11.08 -6.69
C TYR A 163 -1.86 10.92 -5.44
N ILE A 164 -0.53 11.15 -5.54
CA ILE A 164 0.37 11.09 -4.38
C ILE A 164 -0.09 12.10 -3.32
N ALA A 165 -0.36 13.36 -3.73
CA ALA A 165 -0.84 14.41 -2.84
C ALA A 165 -2.15 14.02 -2.15
N ALA A 166 -3.13 13.52 -2.91
CA ALA A 166 -4.40 13.07 -2.35
C ALA A 166 -4.22 11.95 -1.32
N GLN A 167 -3.27 11.02 -1.55
CA GLN A 167 -2.99 9.96 -0.58
C GLN A 167 -2.31 10.47 0.69
N LEU A 168 -1.39 11.44 0.58
CA LEU A 168 -0.76 12.07 1.74
C LEU A 168 -1.78 12.84 2.58
N ILE A 169 -2.67 13.61 1.93
CA ILE A 169 -3.78 14.30 2.60
C ILE A 169 -4.71 13.29 3.31
N ALA A 170 -5.04 12.19 2.63
CA ALA A 170 -5.88 11.15 3.22
C ALA A 170 -5.22 10.47 4.43
N TYR A 171 -3.91 10.21 4.38
CA TYR A 171 -3.16 9.68 5.53
C TYR A 171 -3.04 10.70 6.67
N ARG A 172 -2.81 11.98 6.36
CA ARG A 172 -2.79 13.05 7.37
C ARG A 172 -4.12 13.12 8.11
N LYS A 173 -5.22 13.08 7.38
CA LYS A 173 -6.56 13.00 7.97
C LYS A 173 -6.76 11.72 8.80
N GLY A 174 -6.30 10.57 8.32
CA GLY A 174 -6.37 9.31 9.05
C GLY A 174 -5.49 9.23 10.31
N TYR A 175 -4.60 10.20 10.53
CA TYR A 175 -3.91 10.39 11.80
C TYR A 175 -4.81 11.08 12.84
N GLU A 176 -5.61 12.05 12.38
CA GLU A 176 -6.50 12.84 13.23
C GLU A 176 -7.77 12.06 13.58
N ASP A 177 -8.33 11.37 12.61
CA ASP A 177 -9.55 10.58 12.76
C ASP A 177 -9.58 9.40 11.75
N ASP A 178 -10.50 8.47 11.93
CA ASP A 178 -10.65 7.27 11.10
C ASP A 178 -11.42 7.49 9.79
N THR A 179 -11.85 8.72 9.49
CA THR A 179 -12.49 9.07 8.21
C THR A 179 -11.48 9.28 7.08
N GLY A 180 -10.19 9.33 7.41
CA GLY A 180 -9.08 9.35 6.47
C GLY A 180 -8.60 7.96 6.08
N ARG A 181 -7.38 7.90 5.52
CA ARG A 181 -6.74 6.65 5.15
C ARG A 181 -5.98 6.05 6.33
N THR A 182 -6.38 4.83 6.76
CA THR A 182 -5.85 4.19 7.97
C THR A 182 -5.22 2.81 7.72
N ASN A 183 -5.12 2.35 6.46
CA ASN A 183 -4.68 1.01 6.11
C ASN A 183 -3.15 0.82 6.03
N ASP A 184 -2.38 1.64 6.75
CA ASP A 184 -0.92 1.56 6.87
C ASP A 184 -0.44 0.70 8.06
N GLY A 185 -1.36 -0.04 8.68
CA GLY A 185 -1.10 -0.99 9.76
C GLY A 185 -0.88 -0.32 11.12
N ASP A 186 -0.48 -1.15 12.10
CA ASP A 186 -0.36 -0.74 13.51
C ASP A 186 0.76 0.27 13.73
N THR A 187 1.79 0.25 12.90
CA THR A 187 2.93 1.18 12.98
C THR A 187 2.57 2.60 12.57
N LYS A 188 1.46 2.81 11.88
CA LYS A 188 0.96 4.13 11.42
C LYS A 188 2.02 4.97 10.69
N ILE A 189 2.95 4.34 9.97
CA ILE A 189 4.12 5.01 9.38
C ILE A 189 3.70 6.15 8.46
N MET A 190 2.77 5.90 7.54
CA MET A 190 2.36 6.93 6.58
C MET A 190 1.49 8.01 7.23
N ARG A 191 0.62 7.64 8.15
CA ARG A 191 -0.18 8.61 8.91
C ARG A 191 0.70 9.55 9.73
N THR A 192 1.66 9.01 10.48
CA THR A 192 2.59 9.79 11.30
C THR A 192 3.45 10.71 10.44
N THR A 193 3.98 10.21 9.31
CA THR A 193 4.80 11.01 8.40
C THR A 193 3.98 12.12 7.75
N ALA A 194 2.77 11.82 7.26
CA ALA A 194 1.92 12.78 6.57
C ALA A 194 1.37 13.86 7.50
N PHE A 195 1.16 13.54 8.79
CA PHE A 195 0.66 14.49 9.78
C PHE A 195 1.57 15.70 9.95
N GLY A 196 2.89 15.51 9.89
CA GLY A 196 3.86 16.60 10.00
C GLY A 196 4.01 17.48 8.75
N LEU A 197 3.36 17.16 7.62
CA LEU A 197 3.50 17.90 6.36
C LEU A 197 2.45 19.03 6.23
N SER A 198 2.88 20.20 5.78
CA SER A 198 2.01 21.27 5.29
C SER A 198 1.49 20.96 3.87
N ASP A 199 0.44 21.67 3.43
CA ASP A 199 -0.11 21.51 2.08
C ASP A 199 0.91 21.78 0.98
N MET A 200 1.72 22.82 1.14
CA MET A 200 2.80 23.17 0.20
C MET A 200 3.87 22.06 0.13
N GLU A 201 4.22 21.46 1.25
CA GLU A 201 5.19 20.37 1.28
C GLU A 201 4.62 19.08 0.68
N ILE A 202 3.32 18.80 0.90
CA ILE A 202 2.62 17.71 0.23
C ILE A 202 2.63 17.91 -1.29
N GLU A 203 2.30 19.10 -1.78
CA GLU A 203 2.33 19.40 -3.22
C GLU A 203 3.75 19.25 -3.77
N ALA A 204 4.74 19.82 -3.10
CA ALA A 204 6.12 19.79 -3.56
C ALA A 204 6.71 18.39 -3.57
N VAL A 205 6.54 17.60 -2.49
CA VAL A 205 7.08 16.24 -2.43
C VAL A 205 6.37 15.30 -3.39
N SER A 206 5.08 15.50 -3.62
CA SER A 206 4.31 14.71 -4.59
C SER A 206 4.78 14.96 -6.03
N SER A 207 4.99 16.23 -6.39
CA SER A 207 5.55 16.61 -7.69
C SER A 207 6.96 16.03 -7.87
N TYR A 208 7.83 16.17 -6.88
CA TYR A 208 9.18 15.64 -6.92
C TYR A 208 9.21 14.12 -7.06
N ALA A 209 8.44 13.39 -6.24
CA ALA A 209 8.38 11.94 -6.26
C ALA A 209 7.84 11.39 -7.60
N SER A 210 6.86 12.08 -8.21
CA SER A 210 6.34 11.74 -9.53
C SER A 210 7.41 11.78 -10.62
N GLY A 211 8.32 12.75 -10.57
CA GLY A 211 9.36 12.94 -11.57
C GLY A 211 10.64 12.12 -11.35
N LEU A 212 10.72 11.32 -10.30
CA LEU A 212 11.86 10.41 -10.06
C LEU A 212 11.91 9.27 -11.10
N TYR A 213 13.14 8.75 -11.38
CA TYR A 213 13.38 7.66 -12.36
C TYR A 213 14.60 6.79 -11.97
#